data_32c2c63987b8aeb7ff5cc71f2d98f585
#
_entry.id   32c2c63987b8aeb7ff5cc71f2d98f585
#
_cell.length_a   1.000
_cell.length_b   1.000
_cell.length_c   1.000
_cell.angle_alpha   90.00
_cell.angle_beta   90.00
_cell.angle_gamma   90.00
#
_symmetry.space_group_name_H-M   'P 1'
#
loop_
_entity.id
_entity.type
_entity.pdbx_description
1 polymer ?
#
loop_
_entity_poly.entity_id
_entity_poly.type
_entity_poly.pdbx_seq_one_letter_code
_entity_poly.pdbx_strand_id
1 'polypeptide(L)'
;MANQTVCPHCGSKNIEAVENHFKCNDCRLDFGRVEYSDNGNPLVEEVHGLRFRYGDIVSGSVRLRMAEDGDVCVFEVYDANEGGVDKVADVLTMDEWKAFKETLYHKLYLADWDKEYIPVNDGQRVSENNDWELGVLLDDGEEMIYRGYDEFPAYWKGFLKLIDPFFSRLNRE
;
A
#
# COMPACT_ATOMS: atom_id res chain seq x y z
N MET A 1 14.03 17.16 1.36
CA MET A 1 14.97 16.03 1.31
C MET A 1 14.40 14.90 0.49
N ALA A 2 15.17 14.42 -0.43
CA ALA A 2 14.73 13.27 -1.22
C ALA A 2 14.68 12.04 -0.32
N ASN A 3 13.66 11.23 -0.51
CA ASN A 3 13.58 9.96 0.19
C ASN A 3 14.66 9.03 -0.35
N GLN A 4 15.38 8.41 0.54
CA GLN A 4 16.40 7.46 0.13
C GLN A 4 15.73 6.15 -0.30
N THR A 5 16.12 5.65 -1.47
CA THR A 5 15.65 4.35 -1.93
C THR A 5 16.27 3.25 -1.08
N VAL A 6 15.45 2.36 -0.60
CA VAL A 6 15.90 1.19 0.18
C VAL A 6 15.30 -0.07 -0.43
N CYS A 7 15.90 -1.20 -0.13
CA CYS A 7 15.37 -2.48 -0.61
C CYS A 7 14.02 -2.77 0.05
N PRO A 8 12.96 -3.05 -0.74
CA PRO A 8 11.67 -3.39 -0.16
C PRO A 8 11.64 -4.75 0.52
N HIS A 9 12.62 -5.61 0.24
CA HIS A 9 12.68 -6.94 0.82
C HIS A 9 13.38 -6.98 2.16
N CYS A 10 14.48 -6.21 2.33
CA CYS A 10 15.26 -6.26 3.57
C CYS A 10 15.52 -4.91 4.20
N GLY A 11 15.13 -3.81 3.56
CA GLY A 11 15.30 -2.47 4.09
C GLY A 11 16.70 -1.89 3.95
N SER A 12 17.61 -2.59 3.29
CA SER A 12 19.00 -2.14 3.17
C SER A 12 19.11 -0.90 2.31
N LYS A 13 20.05 -0.06 2.64
CA LYS A 13 20.42 1.11 1.83
C LYS A 13 21.52 0.78 0.83
N ASN A 14 22.07 -0.42 0.89
CA ASN A 14 23.18 -0.85 0.03
C ASN A 14 22.62 -1.35 -1.31
N ILE A 15 22.25 -0.40 -2.16
CA ILE A 15 21.55 -0.66 -3.41
C ILE A 15 22.34 -0.09 -4.57
N GLU A 16 22.33 -0.78 -5.72
CA GLU A 16 22.88 -0.22 -6.92
C GLU A 16 21.83 -0.21 -8.03
N ALA A 17 21.89 0.82 -8.86
CA ALA A 17 21.04 0.94 -10.03
C ALA A 17 21.63 0.07 -11.14
N VAL A 18 20.78 -0.78 -11.74
CA VAL A 18 21.18 -1.68 -12.82
C VAL A 18 20.21 -1.48 -13.96
N GLU A 19 20.64 -0.87 -15.03
CA GLU A 19 19.80 -0.58 -16.19
C GLU A 19 18.50 0.12 -15.79
N ASN A 20 17.37 -0.60 -15.76
CA ASN A 20 16.06 -0.01 -15.49
C ASN A 20 15.47 -0.47 -14.15
N HIS A 21 16.29 -1.01 -13.27
CA HIS A 21 15.83 -1.48 -11.96
C HIS A 21 16.95 -1.36 -10.94
N PHE A 22 16.75 -1.92 -9.76
CA PHE A 22 17.72 -1.87 -8.67
C PHE A 22 18.06 -3.27 -8.18
N LYS A 23 19.24 -3.40 -7.64
CA LYS A 23 19.68 -4.64 -7.01
C LYS A 23 20.15 -4.32 -5.60
N CYS A 24 19.71 -5.12 -4.64
CA CYS A 24 20.19 -5.01 -3.28
C CYS A 24 21.45 -5.86 -3.12
N ASN A 25 22.51 -5.25 -2.62
CA ASN A 25 23.77 -5.97 -2.44
C ASN A 25 23.79 -6.81 -1.18
N ASP A 26 22.84 -6.58 -0.26
CA ASP A 26 22.77 -7.34 0.99
C ASP A 26 21.94 -8.60 0.86
N CYS A 27 20.70 -8.51 0.36
CA CYS A 27 19.86 -9.69 0.20
C CYS A 27 19.91 -10.27 -1.22
N ARG A 28 20.53 -9.55 -2.14
CA ARG A 28 20.76 -9.95 -3.55
C ARG A 28 19.51 -10.08 -4.40
N LEU A 29 18.39 -9.52 -3.95
CA LEU A 29 17.16 -9.52 -4.73
C LEU A 29 17.08 -8.25 -5.56
N ASP A 30 16.48 -8.37 -6.73
CA ASP A 30 16.21 -7.23 -7.60
C ASP A 30 14.86 -6.62 -7.22
N PHE A 31 14.69 -5.32 -7.48
CA PHE A 31 13.41 -4.66 -7.31
C PHE A 31 13.31 -3.46 -8.23
N GLY A 32 12.11 -2.89 -8.32
CA GLY A 32 11.89 -1.69 -9.10
C GLY A 32 11.67 -1.93 -10.58
N ARG A 33 11.53 -3.18 -11.00
CA ARG A 33 11.17 -3.47 -12.39
C ARG A 33 9.70 -3.14 -12.62
N VAL A 34 9.40 -2.72 -13.83
CA VAL A 34 8.00 -2.56 -14.22
C VAL A 34 7.41 -3.97 -14.37
N GLU A 35 6.37 -4.25 -13.58
CA GLU A 35 5.69 -5.53 -13.65
C GLU A 35 4.57 -5.46 -14.68
N TYR A 36 4.37 -6.55 -15.39
CA TYR A 36 3.34 -6.67 -16.43
C TYR A 36 2.33 -7.73 -16.05
N SER A 37 1.09 -7.48 -16.41
CA SER A 37 0.03 -8.46 -16.23
C SER A 37 0.13 -9.54 -17.30
N ASP A 38 -0.70 -10.58 -17.15
CA ASP A 38 -0.79 -11.64 -18.16
C ASP A 38 -1.25 -11.11 -19.52
N ASN A 39 -1.88 -9.94 -19.53
CA ASN A 39 -2.34 -9.30 -20.77
C ASN A 39 -1.25 -8.48 -21.45
N GLY A 40 -0.07 -8.40 -20.85
CA GLY A 40 1.04 -7.65 -21.43
C GLY A 40 1.04 -6.16 -21.14
N ASN A 41 0.14 -5.69 -20.27
CA ASN A 41 0.08 -4.29 -19.87
C ASN A 41 0.84 -4.07 -18.58
N PRO A 42 1.41 -2.87 -18.36
CA PRO A 42 1.98 -2.58 -17.04
C PRO A 42 0.95 -2.82 -15.96
N LEU A 43 1.33 -3.51 -14.92
CA LEU A 43 0.42 -3.87 -13.83
C LEU A 43 -0.24 -2.63 -13.22
N VAL A 44 0.52 -1.55 -13.08
CA VAL A 44 0.00 -0.31 -12.50
C VAL A 44 -1.19 0.24 -13.29
N GLU A 45 -1.25 -0.01 -14.60
CA GLU A 45 -2.35 0.48 -15.42
C GLU A 45 -3.61 -0.36 -15.27
N GLU A 46 -3.47 -1.59 -14.79
CA GLU A 46 -4.61 -2.48 -14.59
C GLU A 46 -5.24 -2.37 -13.21
N VAL A 47 -4.67 -1.54 -12.36
CA VAL A 47 -5.21 -1.30 -11.02
C VAL A 47 -6.41 -0.36 -11.10
N HIS A 48 -7.58 -0.85 -10.71
CA HIS A 48 -8.83 -0.07 -10.75
C HIS A 48 -9.33 0.34 -9.38
N GLY A 49 -8.79 -0.24 -8.33
CA GLY A 49 -9.24 0.09 -7.01
C GLY A 49 -8.27 -0.42 -5.96
N LEU A 50 -8.55 -0.04 -4.73
CA LEU A 50 -7.68 -0.35 -3.61
C LEU A 50 -8.53 -0.35 -2.35
N ARG A 51 -8.19 -1.23 -1.41
CA ARG A 51 -8.75 -1.19 -0.08
C ARG A 51 -7.65 -1.39 0.94
N PHE A 52 -7.75 -0.68 2.04
CA PHE A 52 -6.75 -0.75 3.10
C PHE A 52 -7.44 -0.72 4.44
N ARG A 53 -6.97 -1.54 5.36
CA ARG A 53 -7.44 -1.59 6.74
C ARG A 53 -6.25 -1.68 7.67
N TYR A 54 -6.29 -0.91 8.74
CA TYR A 54 -5.23 -0.93 9.75
C TYR A 54 -5.86 -0.81 11.14
N GLY A 55 -5.44 -1.66 12.06
CA GLY A 55 -5.94 -1.70 13.42
C GLY A 55 -6.91 -2.85 13.63
N ASP A 56 -7.53 -2.89 14.79
CA ASP A 56 -8.47 -3.95 15.13
C ASP A 56 -9.84 -3.36 15.50
N ILE A 57 -10.82 -4.24 15.64
CA ILE A 57 -12.20 -3.82 15.91
C ILE A 57 -12.36 -3.26 17.32
N VAL A 58 -11.54 -3.72 18.27
CA VAL A 58 -11.67 -3.33 19.68
C VAL A 58 -11.03 -1.98 19.94
N SER A 59 -9.76 -1.82 19.50
CA SER A 59 -9.00 -0.58 19.75
C SER A 59 -9.32 0.52 18.77
N GLY A 60 -9.95 0.17 17.66
CA GLY A 60 -10.22 1.11 16.58
C GLY A 60 -9.48 0.70 15.32
N SER A 61 -10.13 0.95 14.19
CA SER A 61 -9.53 0.65 12.90
C SER A 61 -9.82 1.75 11.91
N VAL A 62 -8.87 1.96 11.01
CA VAL A 62 -9.06 2.89 9.91
C VAL A 62 -9.15 2.10 8.62
N ARG A 63 -9.93 2.60 7.67
CA ARG A 63 -10.11 1.96 6.39
C ARG A 63 -10.11 2.99 5.29
N LEU A 64 -9.52 2.62 4.17
CA LEU A 64 -9.55 3.42 2.96
C LEU A 64 -10.04 2.54 1.83
N ARG A 65 -10.91 3.08 1.00
CA ARG A 65 -11.44 2.37 -0.14
C ARG A 65 -11.40 3.29 -1.34
N MET A 66 -10.85 2.82 -2.44
CA MET A 66 -10.76 3.60 -3.67
C MET A 66 -11.24 2.74 -4.83
N ALA A 67 -11.99 3.34 -5.74
CA ALA A 67 -12.49 2.62 -6.92
C ALA A 67 -12.72 3.60 -8.06
N GLU A 68 -12.31 3.20 -9.26
CA GLU A 68 -12.59 3.98 -10.45
C GLU A 68 -14.08 3.94 -10.76
N ASP A 69 -14.63 5.11 -11.10
CA ASP A 69 -16.02 5.25 -11.45
C ASP A 69 -16.12 6.26 -12.61
N GLY A 70 -16.19 5.74 -13.84
CA GLY A 70 -16.18 6.59 -15.01
C GLY A 70 -14.84 7.28 -15.16
N ASP A 71 -14.86 8.60 -15.12
CA ASP A 71 -13.65 9.41 -15.34
C ASP A 71 -13.09 9.98 -14.03
N VAL A 72 -13.49 9.42 -12.88
CA VAL A 72 -12.95 9.80 -11.57
C VAL A 72 -12.67 8.55 -10.76
N CYS A 73 -11.93 8.73 -9.67
CA CYS A 73 -11.74 7.69 -8.67
C CYS A 73 -12.43 8.14 -7.39
N VAL A 74 -13.42 7.36 -6.95
CA VAL A 74 -14.12 7.65 -5.70
C VAL A 74 -13.34 7.04 -4.56
N PHE A 75 -13.17 7.78 -3.47
CA PHE A 75 -12.56 7.21 -2.28
C PHE A 75 -13.44 7.46 -1.07
N GLU A 76 -13.35 6.53 -0.13
CA GLU A 76 -14.02 6.60 1.16
C GLU A 76 -13.02 6.27 2.25
N VAL A 77 -13.01 7.06 3.31
CA VAL A 77 -12.21 6.78 4.48
C VAL A 77 -13.13 6.60 5.69
N TYR A 78 -12.77 5.65 6.52
CA TYR A 78 -13.54 5.31 7.72
C TYR A 78 -12.60 5.28 8.91
N ASP A 79 -13.10 5.78 10.04
CA ASP A 79 -12.41 5.63 11.31
C ASP A 79 -13.43 5.05 12.29
N ALA A 80 -13.30 3.77 12.60
CA ALA A 80 -14.18 3.06 13.52
C ALA A 80 -13.50 2.94 14.88
N ASN A 81 -14.18 3.40 15.93
CA ASN A 81 -13.67 3.33 17.30
C ASN A 81 -14.85 3.21 18.25
N GLU A 82 -14.58 3.24 19.55
CA GLU A 82 -15.63 3.09 20.57
C GLU A 82 -16.71 4.16 20.47
N GLY A 83 -16.38 5.33 19.93
CA GLY A 83 -17.36 6.42 19.76
C GLY A 83 -18.23 6.30 18.54
N GLY A 84 -18.01 5.26 17.72
CA GLY A 84 -18.79 5.06 16.51
C GLY A 84 -17.92 5.02 15.28
N VAL A 85 -18.52 5.33 14.14
CA VAL A 85 -17.84 5.30 12.84
C VAL A 85 -17.93 6.67 12.19
N ASP A 86 -16.78 7.27 11.90
CA ASP A 86 -16.70 8.48 11.09
C ASP A 86 -16.38 8.09 9.66
N LYS A 87 -17.00 8.75 8.71
CA LYS A 87 -16.83 8.43 7.30
C LYS A 87 -16.79 9.70 6.47
N VAL A 88 -15.87 9.75 5.53
CA VAL A 88 -15.81 10.82 4.51
C VAL A 88 -15.63 10.16 3.15
N ALA A 89 -16.35 10.66 2.16
CA ALA A 89 -16.21 10.20 0.79
C ALA A 89 -15.96 11.42 -0.11
N ASP A 90 -15.12 11.24 -1.12
CA ASP A 90 -14.82 12.30 -2.07
C ASP A 90 -14.27 11.65 -3.33
N VAL A 91 -13.80 12.46 -4.27
CA VAL A 91 -13.30 11.96 -5.54
C VAL A 91 -11.91 12.50 -5.83
N LEU A 92 -11.16 11.72 -6.60
CA LEU A 92 -9.91 12.15 -7.22
C LEU A 92 -10.15 12.25 -8.71
N THR A 93 -9.47 13.20 -9.35
CA THR A 93 -9.43 13.19 -10.81
C THR A 93 -8.65 11.96 -11.28
N MET A 94 -8.80 11.59 -12.54
CA MET A 94 -8.02 10.47 -13.08
C MET A 94 -6.53 10.76 -13.05
N ASP A 95 -6.14 12.03 -13.23
CA ASP A 95 -4.71 12.39 -13.14
C ASP A 95 -4.19 12.19 -11.71
N GLU A 96 -4.98 12.56 -10.71
CA GLU A 96 -4.59 12.34 -9.31
C GLU A 96 -4.51 10.86 -8.98
N TRP A 97 -5.45 10.08 -9.47
CA TRP A 97 -5.45 8.63 -9.28
C TRP A 97 -4.25 7.97 -9.93
N LYS A 98 -3.92 8.39 -11.15
CA LYS A 98 -2.73 7.89 -11.84
C LYS A 98 -1.46 8.22 -11.07
N ALA A 99 -1.35 9.45 -10.57
CA ALA A 99 -0.19 9.85 -9.77
C ALA A 99 -0.09 9.02 -8.49
N PHE A 100 -1.22 8.73 -7.87
CA PHE A 100 -1.26 7.88 -6.68
C PHE A 100 -0.72 6.49 -7.00
N LYS A 101 -1.22 5.87 -8.07
CA LYS A 101 -0.78 4.53 -8.46
C LYS A 101 0.70 4.50 -8.83
N GLU A 102 1.18 5.53 -9.52
CA GLU A 102 2.59 5.59 -9.89
C GLU A 102 3.49 5.70 -8.66
N THR A 103 3.08 6.50 -7.67
CA THR A 103 3.85 6.58 -6.42
C THR A 103 3.86 5.23 -5.73
N LEU A 104 2.71 4.57 -5.66
CA LEU A 104 2.58 3.28 -4.98
C LEU A 104 3.47 2.21 -5.62
N TYR A 105 3.51 2.16 -6.95
CA TYR A 105 4.24 1.12 -7.65
C TYR A 105 5.68 1.48 -8.01
N HIS A 106 5.94 2.75 -8.30
CA HIS A 106 7.26 3.16 -8.81
C HIS A 106 8.12 3.90 -7.80
N LYS A 107 7.57 4.27 -6.65
CA LYS A 107 8.34 4.90 -5.58
C LYS A 107 8.29 4.10 -4.29
N LEU A 108 7.20 3.40 -4.05
CA LEU A 108 7.06 2.53 -2.88
C LEU A 108 7.25 1.06 -3.24
N TYR A 109 7.34 0.75 -4.53
CA TYR A 109 7.64 -0.58 -5.06
C TYR A 109 6.69 -1.66 -4.55
N LEU A 110 5.38 -1.38 -4.61
CA LEU A 110 4.38 -2.32 -4.10
C LEU A 110 4.47 -3.69 -4.74
N ALA A 111 4.79 -3.77 -6.03
CA ALA A 111 4.89 -5.05 -6.72
C ALA A 111 5.98 -5.95 -6.11
N ASP A 112 6.93 -5.35 -5.41
CA ASP A 112 8.04 -6.07 -4.79
C ASP A 112 7.83 -6.33 -3.29
N TRP A 113 6.70 -5.92 -2.74
CA TRP A 113 6.40 -6.20 -1.33
C TRP A 113 6.11 -7.69 -1.16
N ASP A 114 6.42 -8.21 0.03
CA ASP A 114 6.00 -9.55 0.40
C ASP A 114 4.49 -9.57 0.61
N LYS A 115 3.87 -10.71 0.39
CA LYS A 115 2.42 -10.83 0.59
C LYS A 115 2.05 -10.87 2.06
N GLU A 116 2.95 -11.35 2.91
CA GLU A 116 2.70 -11.46 4.35
C GLU A 116 3.92 -10.99 5.13
N TYR A 117 3.64 -10.27 6.20
CA TYR A 117 4.64 -9.80 7.15
C TYR A 117 4.22 -10.33 8.51
N ILE A 118 4.85 -11.44 8.91
CA ILE A 118 4.52 -12.14 10.14
C ILE A 118 5.78 -12.20 10.98
N PRO A 119 5.73 -11.80 12.26
CA PRO A 119 6.93 -11.87 13.11
C PRO A 119 7.41 -13.30 13.24
N VAL A 120 8.73 -13.45 13.16
CA VAL A 120 9.33 -14.74 13.44
C VAL A 120 9.53 -14.81 14.94
N ASN A 121 8.64 -15.53 15.63
CA ASN A 121 8.80 -15.78 17.04
C ASN A 121 8.50 -17.25 17.29
N ASP A 122 8.70 -17.69 18.50
CA ASP A 122 8.66 -19.11 18.84
C ASP A 122 7.24 -19.67 18.94
N GLY A 123 6.42 -19.36 17.98
CA GLY A 123 5.05 -19.87 17.93
C GLY A 123 4.07 -19.13 18.82
N GLN A 124 4.50 -18.07 19.46
CA GLN A 124 3.61 -17.26 20.27
C GLN A 124 2.80 -16.33 19.41
N ARG A 125 1.55 -16.19 19.76
CA ARG A 125 0.71 -15.21 19.06
C ARG A 125 1.18 -13.81 19.37
N VAL A 126 1.27 -13.01 18.34
CA VAL A 126 1.61 -11.62 18.50
C VAL A 126 0.37 -10.81 18.77
N SER A 127 0.57 -9.59 19.20
CA SER A 127 -0.52 -8.63 19.38
C SER A 127 -1.35 -8.50 18.13
N GLU A 128 -2.65 -8.43 18.29
CA GLU A 128 -3.57 -8.26 17.18
C GLU A 128 -3.90 -6.80 16.92
N ASN A 129 -3.25 -5.88 17.65
CA ASN A 129 -3.61 -4.46 17.63
C ASN A 129 -3.07 -3.72 16.42
N ASN A 130 -2.11 -4.28 15.71
CA ASN A 130 -1.45 -3.61 14.59
C ASN A 130 -1.54 -4.41 13.30
N ASP A 131 -2.64 -5.12 13.12
CA ASP A 131 -2.88 -5.85 11.88
C ASP A 131 -3.23 -4.88 10.77
N TRP A 132 -2.77 -5.19 9.57
CA TRP A 132 -3.13 -4.40 8.39
C TRP A 132 -3.34 -5.31 7.20
N GLU A 133 -4.14 -4.82 6.27
CA GLU A 133 -4.38 -5.53 5.02
C GLU A 133 -4.56 -4.51 3.91
N LEU A 134 -3.88 -4.73 2.81
CA LEU A 134 -3.97 -3.90 1.62
C LEU A 134 -4.36 -4.79 0.45
N GLY A 135 -5.48 -4.49 -0.19
CA GLY A 135 -5.93 -5.20 -1.38
C GLY A 135 -5.93 -4.28 -2.57
N VAL A 136 -5.44 -4.77 -3.69
CA VAL A 136 -5.38 -4.03 -4.94
C VAL A 136 -6.23 -4.76 -5.96
N LEU A 137 -7.22 -4.06 -6.54
CA LEU A 137 -8.15 -4.65 -7.50
C LEU A 137 -7.66 -4.45 -8.93
N LEU A 138 -7.59 -5.53 -9.67
CA LEU A 138 -7.11 -5.53 -11.06
C LEU A 138 -8.26 -5.67 -12.05
N ASP A 139 -7.97 -5.38 -13.32
CA ASP A 139 -8.94 -5.41 -14.42
C ASP A 139 -9.74 -6.69 -14.53
N ASP A 140 -9.11 -7.82 -14.27
CA ASP A 140 -9.73 -9.13 -14.44
C ASP A 140 -10.56 -9.55 -13.23
N GLY A 141 -10.73 -8.66 -12.26
CA GLY A 141 -11.44 -8.97 -11.03
C GLY A 141 -10.59 -9.63 -9.98
N GLU A 142 -9.30 -9.87 -10.26
CA GLU A 142 -8.39 -10.39 -9.26
C GLU A 142 -8.04 -9.33 -8.23
N GLU A 143 -7.75 -9.78 -7.04
CA GLU A 143 -7.29 -8.90 -5.98
C GLU A 143 -5.94 -9.40 -5.49
N MET A 144 -4.95 -8.49 -5.47
CA MET A 144 -3.66 -8.80 -4.87
C MET A 144 -3.69 -8.33 -3.44
N ILE A 145 -3.46 -9.23 -2.50
CA ILE A 145 -3.60 -8.93 -1.08
C ILE A 145 -2.26 -9.00 -0.38
N TYR A 146 -1.97 -7.96 0.39
CA TYR A 146 -0.79 -7.85 1.24
C TYR A 146 -1.28 -7.67 2.67
N ARG A 147 -0.67 -8.37 3.62
CA ARG A 147 -1.11 -8.26 5.02
C ARG A 147 0.06 -8.38 5.97
N GLY A 148 -0.14 -7.88 7.18
CA GLY A 148 0.87 -7.97 8.21
C GLY A 148 0.25 -8.04 9.60
N TYR A 149 1.00 -8.63 10.52
CA TYR A 149 0.62 -8.83 11.92
C TYR A 149 1.70 -8.22 12.79
N ASP A 150 1.58 -6.92 13.07
CA ASP A 150 2.57 -6.17 13.84
C ASP A 150 3.95 -6.15 13.17
N GLU A 151 3.97 -6.38 11.87
CA GLU A 151 5.17 -6.29 11.03
C GLU A 151 4.82 -5.52 9.78
N PHE A 152 5.76 -4.73 9.27
CA PHE A 152 5.48 -3.76 8.23
C PHE A 152 6.57 -3.78 7.16
N PRO A 153 6.21 -3.48 5.90
CA PRO A 153 7.21 -3.39 4.84
C PRO A 153 8.15 -2.21 5.04
N ALA A 154 9.29 -2.27 4.38
CA ALA A 154 10.30 -1.22 4.49
C ALA A 154 9.76 0.17 4.08
N TYR A 155 8.78 0.19 3.20
CA TYR A 155 8.19 1.45 2.71
C TYR A 155 6.89 1.82 3.44
N TRP A 156 6.67 1.25 4.62
CA TRP A 156 5.44 1.50 5.38
C TRP A 156 5.22 2.99 5.67
N LYS A 157 6.26 3.68 6.10
CA LYS A 157 6.13 5.11 6.40
C LYS A 157 5.78 5.91 5.16
N GLY A 158 6.37 5.56 4.02
CA GLY A 158 6.03 6.20 2.76
C GLY A 158 4.60 5.95 2.35
N PHE A 159 4.13 4.72 2.58
CA PHE A 159 2.75 4.38 2.29
C PHE A 159 1.77 5.16 3.17
N LEU A 160 2.03 5.23 4.47
CA LEU A 160 1.18 6.01 5.37
C LEU A 160 1.16 7.49 4.97
N LYS A 161 2.28 8.02 4.54
CA LYS A 161 2.36 9.40 4.07
C LYS A 161 1.54 9.60 2.80
N LEU A 162 1.52 8.61 1.93
CA LEU A 162 0.75 8.67 0.69
C LEU A 162 -0.75 8.74 0.96
N ILE A 163 -1.25 8.00 1.96
CA ILE A 163 -2.67 7.93 2.24
C ILE A 163 -3.14 8.94 3.30
N ASP A 164 -2.21 9.57 4.01
CA ASP A 164 -2.55 10.54 5.07
C ASP A 164 -3.48 11.66 4.62
N PRO A 165 -3.32 12.24 3.42
CA PRO A 165 -4.24 13.31 2.99
C PRO A 165 -5.70 12.89 2.95
N PHE A 166 -5.98 11.61 2.72
CA PHE A 166 -7.35 11.12 2.71
C PHE A 166 -7.92 11.05 4.12
N PHE A 167 -7.14 10.52 5.05
CA PHE A 167 -7.57 10.39 6.44
C PHE A 167 -7.66 11.74 7.17
N SER A 168 -6.86 12.71 6.75
CA SER A 168 -6.90 14.02 7.38
C SER A 168 -8.25 14.72 7.17
N ARG A 169 -9.02 14.29 6.18
CA ARG A 169 -10.36 14.84 5.95
C ARG A 169 -11.33 14.49 7.06
N LEU A 170 -11.11 13.37 7.76
CA LEU A 170 -11.96 12.97 8.88
C LEU A 170 -11.87 13.94 10.05
N ASN A 171 -10.75 14.64 10.17
CA ASN A 171 -10.52 15.55 11.27
C ASN A 171 -10.82 17.02 10.92
N ARG A 172 -11.40 17.22 9.75
CA ARG A 172 -11.68 18.56 9.28
C ARG A 172 -13.03 18.99 9.83
N GLU A 173 -13.00 20.00 10.65
CA GLU A 173 -14.21 20.58 11.24
C GLU A 173 -14.61 21.85 10.52
#